data_d6270453e4ae6626c4d981345e20d436
#
_entry.id   d6270453e4ae6626c4d981345e20d436
#
_cell.length_a   1.000
_cell.length_b   1.000
_cell.length_c   1.000
_cell.angle_alpha   90.00
_cell.angle_beta   90.00
_cell.angle_gamma   90.00
#
_symmetry.space_group_name_H-M   'P 1'
#
loop_
_entity.id
_entity.type
_entity.pdbx_description
1 polymer ?
#
loop_
_entity_poly.entity_id
_entity_poly.type
_entity_poly.pdbx_seq_one_letter_code
_entity_poly.pdbx_strand_id
1 'polypeptide(L)'
;MAVISKVIISALIIGFVTEISKRHPTYGGIIAALPLVSLLSLFWMKVQGENTAQLSQFASGVLKGIPATVCLLAVMAYLLKTNVPFWLALCFGVLGWIAFLLLQKIFLNIFI
;
A
#
# COMPACT_ATOMS: atom_id res chain seq x y z
N MET A 1 2.02 8.88 23.97
CA MET A 1 1.20 9.94 23.36
C MET A 1 1.28 9.91 21.84
N ALA A 2 2.48 10.00 21.28
CA ALA A 2 2.62 10.01 19.80
C ALA A 2 2.06 8.75 19.12
N VAL A 3 2.25 7.58 19.72
CA VAL A 3 1.76 6.33 19.15
C VAL A 3 0.23 6.30 19.11
N ILE A 4 -0.40 6.74 20.18
CA ILE A 4 -1.86 6.77 20.28
C ILE A 4 -2.43 7.75 19.24
N SER A 5 -1.82 8.92 19.09
CA SER A 5 -2.25 9.92 18.11
C SER A 5 -2.15 9.37 16.69
N LYS A 6 -1.04 8.67 16.36
CA LYS A 6 -0.87 8.04 15.06
C LYS A 6 -2.01 7.06 14.77
N VAL A 7 -2.31 6.19 15.73
CA VAL A 7 -3.31 5.14 15.54
C VAL A 7 -4.69 5.76 15.33
N ILE A 8 -5.05 6.74 16.15
CA ILE A 8 -6.37 7.37 16.06
C ILE A 8 -6.55 8.10 14.73
N ILE A 9 -5.57 8.92 14.36
CA ILE A 9 -5.66 9.70 13.11
C ILE A 9 -5.70 8.77 11.90
N SER A 10 -4.83 7.75 11.89
CA SER A 10 -4.79 6.81 10.77
C SER A 10 -6.10 6.01 10.66
N ALA A 11 -6.65 5.59 11.79
CA ALA A 11 -7.91 4.86 11.79
C ALA A 11 -9.05 5.72 11.25
N LEU A 12 -9.10 7.00 11.63
CA LEU A 12 -10.11 7.93 11.13
C LEU A 12 -10.03 8.09 9.61
N ILE A 13 -8.82 8.21 9.08
CA ILE A 13 -8.62 8.36 7.64
C ILE A 13 -9.07 7.10 6.89
N ILE A 14 -8.69 5.94 7.38
CA ILE A 14 -9.08 4.67 6.75
C ILE A 14 -10.60 4.49 6.80
N GLY A 15 -11.21 4.81 7.94
CA GLY A 15 -12.67 4.76 8.08
C GLY A 15 -13.37 5.68 7.12
N PHE A 16 -12.87 6.91 6.95
CA PHE A 16 -13.44 7.88 6.03
C PHE A 16 -13.36 7.38 4.59
N VAL A 17 -12.19 6.86 4.18
CA VAL A 17 -12.01 6.33 2.82
C VAL A 17 -12.95 5.14 2.57
N THR A 18 -13.10 4.27 3.56
CA THR A 18 -13.99 3.11 3.44
C THR A 18 -15.44 3.54 3.25
N GLU A 19 -15.89 4.57 3.98
CA GLU A 19 -17.25 5.08 3.84
C GLU A 19 -17.48 5.71 2.46
N ILE A 20 -16.51 6.46 1.95
CA ILE A 20 -16.58 7.01 0.59
C ILE A 20 -16.68 5.87 -0.42
N SER A 21 -15.91 4.80 -0.22
CA SER A 21 -15.88 3.65 -1.13
C SER A 21 -17.21 2.92 -1.19
N LYS A 22 -17.99 2.90 -0.12
CA LYS A 22 -19.31 2.30 -0.13
C LYS A 22 -20.24 3.02 -1.09
N ARG A 23 -20.17 4.34 -1.13
CA ARG A 23 -21.06 5.17 -1.94
C ARG A 23 -20.52 5.38 -3.36
N HIS A 24 -19.22 5.55 -3.47
CA HIS A 24 -18.54 5.84 -4.73
C HIS A 24 -17.29 4.98 -4.84
N PRO A 25 -17.43 3.69 -5.23
CA PRO A 25 -16.29 2.77 -5.23
C PRO A 25 -15.10 3.25 -6.06
N THR A 26 -15.37 3.85 -7.22
CA THR A 26 -14.29 4.32 -8.10
C THR A 26 -13.51 5.45 -7.45
N TYR A 27 -14.20 6.44 -6.90
CA TYR A 27 -13.54 7.57 -6.25
C TYR A 27 -12.83 7.13 -4.96
N GLY A 28 -13.48 6.26 -4.19
CA GLY A 28 -12.83 5.69 -3.00
C GLY A 28 -11.55 4.95 -3.35
N GLY A 29 -11.58 4.19 -4.44
CA GLY A 29 -10.39 3.49 -4.93
C GLY A 29 -9.28 4.43 -5.34
N ILE A 30 -9.61 5.53 -6.02
CA ILE A 30 -8.62 6.52 -6.43
C ILE A 30 -7.96 7.15 -5.20
N ILE A 31 -8.76 7.52 -4.19
CA ILE A 31 -8.22 8.09 -2.96
C ILE A 31 -7.36 7.06 -2.23
N ALA A 32 -7.82 5.81 -2.17
CA ALA A 32 -7.06 4.74 -1.52
C ALA A 32 -5.75 4.43 -2.26
N ALA A 33 -5.67 4.75 -3.54
CA ALA A 33 -4.43 4.56 -4.31
C ALA A 33 -3.34 5.51 -3.87
N LEU A 34 -3.69 6.64 -3.26
CA LEU A 34 -2.68 7.48 -2.62
C LEU A 34 -2.02 6.67 -1.51
N PRO A 35 -0.69 6.74 -1.40
CA PRO A 35 0.00 5.96 -0.36
C PRO A 35 -0.20 6.60 1.02
N LEU A 36 -1.44 6.51 1.53
CA LEU A 36 -1.83 7.20 2.76
C LEU A 36 -1.00 6.76 3.96
N VAL A 37 -0.83 5.44 4.12
CA VAL A 37 -0.03 4.93 5.24
C VAL A 37 1.40 5.41 5.14
N SER A 38 1.95 5.40 3.92
CA SER A 38 3.33 5.86 3.69
C SER A 38 3.49 7.34 3.98
N LEU A 39 2.55 8.16 3.51
CA LEU A 39 2.61 9.61 3.76
C LEU A 39 2.46 9.94 5.24
N LEU A 40 1.55 9.24 5.92
CA LEU A 40 1.38 9.42 7.36
C LEU A 40 2.64 9.00 8.11
N SER A 41 3.24 7.88 7.70
CA SER A 41 4.47 7.41 8.32
C SER A 41 5.62 8.41 8.13
N LEU A 42 5.75 8.97 6.92
CA LEU A 42 6.75 10.01 6.66
C LEU A 42 6.52 11.24 7.54
N PHE A 43 5.26 11.66 7.66
CA PHE A 43 4.91 12.80 8.50
C PHE A 43 5.34 12.57 9.95
N TRP A 44 5.00 11.40 10.49
CA TRP A 44 5.33 11.10 11.88
C TRP A 44 6.84 10.92 12.07
N MET A 45 7.54 10.34 11.10
CA MET A 45 9.01 10.24 11.16
C MET A 45 9.64 11.63 11.21
N LYS A 46 9.14 12.56 10.42
CA LYS A 46 9.64 13.94 10.44
C LYS A 46 9.40 14.60 11.80
N VAL A 47 8.19 14.43 12.34
CA VAL A 47 7.84 15.00 13.65
C VAL A 47 8.72 14.42 14.76
N GLN A 48 9.07 13.15 14.64
CA GLN A 48 9.88 12.45 15.64
C GLN A 48 11.37 12.74 15.51
N GLY A 49 11.76 13.57 14.54
CA GLY A 49 13.13 14.02 14.41
C GLY A 49 14.03 13.19 13.52
N GLU A 50 13.48 12.29 12.72
CA GLU A 50 14.28 11.50 11.80
C GLU A 50 14.91 12.41 10.73
N ASN A 51 16.12 12.05 10.29
CA ASN A 51 16.84 12.90 9.34
C ASN A 51 16.35 12.67 7.91
N THR A 52 16.74 13.59 7.02
CA THR A 52 16.32 13.57 5.62
C THR A 52 16.76 12.30 4.91
N ALA A 53 17.93 11.76 5.25
CA ALA A 53 18.44 10.53 4.63
C ALA A 53 17.52 9.35 4.93
N GLN A 54 17.05 9.23 6.19
CA GLN A 54 16.15 8.15 6.57
C GLN A 54 14.77 8.30 5.91
N LEU A 55 14.27 9.52 5.81
CA LEU A 55 13.00 9.78 5.11
C LEU A 55 13.11 9.41 3.65
N SER A 56 14.24 9.75 3.02
CA SER A 56 14.49 9.40 1.62
C SER A 56 14.57 7.90 1.41
N GLN A 57 15.22 7.17 2.31
CA GLN A 57 15.29 5.71 2.24
C GLN A 57 13.91 5.08 2.35
N PHE A 58 13.10 5.58 3.26
CA PHE A 58 11.73 5.09 3.42
C PHE A 58 10.91 5.31 2.15
N ALA A 59 10.96 6.51 1.60
CA ALA A 59 10.23 6.83 0.38
C ALA A 59 10.70 5.97 -0.79
N SER A 60 12.00 5.74 -0.91
CA SER A 60 12.56 4.87 -1.93
C SER A 60 12.07 3.44 -1.79
N GLY A 61 11.99 2.95 -0.54
CA GLY A 61 11.43 1.62 -0.27
C GLY A 61 9.99 1.47 -0.71
N VAL A 62 9.17 2.49 -0.41
CA VAL A 62 7.79 2.52 -0.86
C VAL A 62 7.70 2.47 -2.38
N LEU A 63 8.53 3.27 -3.04
CA LEU A 63 8.57 3.32 -4.50
C LEU A 63 8.90 1.96 -5.10
N LYS A 64 9.83 1.23 -4.49
CA LYS A 64 10.20 -0.11 -4.94
C LYS A 64 9.08 -1.14 -4.76
N GLY A 65 8.18 -0.91 -3.81
CA GLY A 65 7.05 -1.80 -3.56
C GLY A 65 5.83 -1.55 -4.45
N ILE A 66 5.77 -0.41 -5.13
CA ILE A 66 4.61 -0.05 -5.94
C ILE A 66 4.37 -1.02 -7.10
N PRO A 67 5.38 -1.45 -7.88
CA PRO A 67 5.12 -2.39 -8.96
C PRO A 67 4.47 -3.70 -8.49
N ALA A 68 4.89 -4.21 -7.35
CA ALA A 68 4.29 -5.42 -6.77
C ALA A 68 2.84 -5.17 -6.36
N THR A 69 2.55 -3.99 -5.82
CA THR A 69 1.19 -3.60 -5.44
C THR A 69 0.29 -3.50 -6.67
N VAL A 70 0.80 -2.96 -7.76
CA VAL A 70 0.06 -2.91 -9.03
C VAL A 70 -0.30 -4.33 -9.47
N CYS A 71 0.63 -5.25 -9.39
CA CYS A 71 0.40 -6.65 -9.74
C CYS A 71 -0.69 -7.27 -8.86
N LEU A 72 -0.62 -7.05 -7.55
CA LEU A 72 -1.61 -7.56 -6.60
C LEU A 72 -3.01 -7.06 -6.94
N LEU A 73 -3.15 -5.76 -7.13
CA LEU A 73 -4.44 -5.15 -7.41
C LEU A 73 -4.99 -5.57 -8.76
N ALA A 74 -4.13 -5.73 -9.77
CA ALA A 74 -4.54 -6.18 -11.09
C ALA A 74 -5.08 -7.61 -11.03
N VAL A 75 -4.39 -8.49 -10.31
CA VAL A 75 -4.82 -9.86 -10.13
C VAL A 75 -6.16 -9.90 -9.41
N MET A 76 -6.29 -9.17 -8.31
CA MET A 76 -7.54 -9.15 -7.55
C MET A 76 -8.69 -8.59 -8.37
N ALA A 77 -8.46 -7.48 -9.07
CA ALA A 77 -9.51 -6.86 -9.87
C ALA A 77 -10.03 -7.81 -10.95
N TYR A 78 -9.10 -8.50 -11.62
CA TYR A 78 -9.47 -9.47 -12.66
C TYR A 78 -10.26 -10.64 -12.08
N LEU A 79 -9.76 -11.23 -10.98
CA LEU A 79 -10.41 -12.40 -10.38
C LEU A 79 -11.78 -12.04 -9.82
N LEU A 80 -11.92 -10.88 -9.20
CA LEU A 80 -13.21 -10.44 -8.67
C LEU A 80 -14.20 -10.20 -9.81
N LYS A 81 -13.72 -9.68 -10.94
CA LYS A 81 -14.56 -9.47 -12.11
C LYS A 81 -15.10 -10.76 -12.69
N THR A 82 -14.36 -11.87 -12.55
CA THR A 82 -14.76 -13.18 -13.05
C THR A 82 -15.51 -14.00 -12.01
N ASN A 83 -16.01 -13.33 -10.95
CA ASN A 83 -16.83 -13.95 -9.90
C ASN A 83 -16.10 -14.97 -9.03
N VAL A 84 -14.78 -14.84 -8.92
CA VAL A 84 -13.99 -15.63 -7.97
C VAL A 84 -14.32 -15.17 -6.56
N PRO A 85 -14.46 -16.05 -5.57
CA PRO A 85 -14.71 -15.63 -4.19
C PRO A 85 -13.60 -14.71 -3.70
N PHE A 86 -13.99 -13.73 -2.86
CA PHE A 86 -13.06 -12.69 -2.37
C PHE A 86 -11.81 -13.29 -1.73
N TRP A 87 -11.99 -14.30 -0.88
CA TRP A 87 -10.85 -14.87 -0.16
C TRP A 87 -9.84 -15.54 -1.09
N LEU A 88 -10.33 -16.20 -2.15
CA LEU A 88 -9.44 -16.78 -3.15
C LEU A 88 -8.72 -15.69 -3.95
N ALA A 89 -9.44 -14.64 -4.34
CA ALA A 89 -8.83 -13.53 -5.06
C ALA A 89 -7.73 -12.88 -4.21
N LEU A 90 -8.00 -12.71 -2.92
CA LEU A 90 -7.02 -12.15 -1.98
C LEU A 90 -5.79 -13.03 -1.87
N CYS A 91 -5.97 -14.35 -1.73
CA CYS A 91 -4.85 -15.28 -1.63
C CYS A 91 -3.98 -15.24 -2.88
N PHE A 92 -4.59 -15.30 -4.08
CA PHE A 92 -3.84 -15.23 -5.32
C PHE A 92 -3.14 -13.89 -5.49
N GLY A 93 -3.81 -12.80 -5.10
CA GLY A 93 -3.21 -11.47 -5.15
C GLY A 93 -1.97 -11.37 -4.28
N VAL A 94 -2.06 -11.85 -3.04
CA VAL A 94 -0.94 -11.82 -2.11
C VAL A 94 0.20 -12.70 -2.59
N LEU A 95 -0.11 -13.89 -3.11
CA LEU A 95 0.91 -14.77 -3.66
C LEU A 95 1.62 -14.11 -4.84
N GLY A 96 0.87 -13.46 -5.72
CA GLY A 96 1.44 -12.73 -6.84
C GLY A 96 2.34 -11.58 -6.39
N TRP A 97 1.92 -10.89 -5.34
CA TRP A 97 2.69 -9.79 -4.74
C TRP A 97 4.03 -10.29 -4.21
N ILE A 98 4.01 -11.38 -3.44
CA ILE A 98 5.22 -11.98 -2.89
C ILE A 98 6.13 -12.47 -4.02
N ALA A 99 5.56 -13.16 -5.00
CA ALA A 99 6.33 -13.67 -6.14
C ALA A 99 6.98 -12.53 -6.91
N PHE A 100 6.25 -11.43 -7.13
CA PHE A 100 6.79 -10.27 -7.84
C PHE A 100 7.93 -9.63 -7.08
N LEU A 101 7.80 -9.49 -5.76
CA LEU A 101 8.88 -8.92 -4.94
C LEU A 101 10.13 -9.80 -4.98
N LEU A 102 9.97 -11.11 -4.92
CA LEU A 102 11.10 -12.02 -5.00
C LEU A 102 11.79 -11.94 -6.36
N LEU A 103 11.01 -11.89 -7.44
CA LEU A 103 11.56 -11.73 -8.79
C LEU A 103 12.27 -10.39 -8.94
N GLN A 104 11.67 -9.33 -8.40
CA GLN A 104 12.26 -8.00 -8.44
C GLN A 104 13.60 -7.97 -7.70
N LYS A 105 13.65 -8.61 -6.53
CA LYS A 105 14.88 -8.69 -5.75
C LYS A 105 15.97 -9.42 -6.50
N ILE A 106 15.63 -10.54 -7.10
CA ILE A 106 16.59 -11.33 -7.89
C ILE A 106 17.06 -10.51 -9.10
N PHE A 107 16.13 -9.87 -9.80
CA PHE A 107 16.43 -9.06 -10.98
C PHE A 107 17.35 -7.90 -10.64
N LEU A 108 17.06 -7.19 -9.54
CA LEU A 108 17.90 -6.06 -9.11
C LEU A 108 19.28 -6.51 -8.67
N ASN A 109 19.38 -7.66 -8.02
CA ASN A 109 20.67 -8.19 -7.61
C ASN A 109 21.54 -8.57 -8.81
N ILE A 110 20.91 -8.99 -9.92
CA ILE A 110 21.63 -9.30 -11.14
C ILE A 110 22.17 -8.02 -11.79
N PHE A 111 21.40 -6.93 -11.74
CA PHE A 111 21.75 -5.68 -12.41
C PHE A 111 22.53 -4.70 -11.53
N ILE A 112 22.56 -4.94 -10.22
CA ILE A 112 23.31 -4.10 -9.29
C ILE A 112 24.45 -4.90 -8.67
#